data_0fa13f91e1a0f487f1c69ce9946535aa
#
_entry.id   0fa13f91e1a0f487f1c69ce9946535aa
#
_cell.length_a   1.000
_cell.length_b   1.000
_cell.length_c   1.000
_cell.angle_alpha   90.00
_cell.angle_beta   90.00
_cell.angle_gamma   90.00
#
_symmetry.space_group_name_H-M   'P 1'
#
loop_
_entity.id
_entity.type
_entity.pdbx_description
1 polymer ?
#
loop_
_entity_poly.entity_id
_entity_poly.type
_entity_poly.pdbx_seq_one_letter_code
_entity_poly.pdbx_strand_id
1 'polypeptide(L)'
;MSEAINFYEKMGGEKNFRELTKRFYENVSRSTVLKPLYPEDDMEGSERRLRLFLEQYWGGPTTYSEERGHPRLRMRHMKFHISKVEHDAWLQCMHAALIDLDMTEEMKEELWTYFQLAANSMINQPS
;
A
#
# COMPACT_ATOMS: atom_id res chain seq x y z
N MET A 1 6.05 31.15 11.91
CA MET A 1 5.21 30.73 10.81
C MET A 1 4.78 29.28 11.01
N SER A 2 3.51 29.04 10.85
CA SER A 2 3.06 27.68 11.03
C SER A 2 3.34 26.85 9.77
N GLU A 3 3.81 25.67 9.96
CA GLU A 3 3.97 24.71 8.90
C GLU A 3 2.64 24.04 8.61
N ALA A 4 2.32 23.85 7.36
CA ALA A 4 1.15 23.07 7.01
C ALA A 4 1.40 21.64 7.51
N ILE A 5 0.41 21.07 8.19
CA ILE A 5 0.48 19.67 8.58
C ILE A 5 0.50 18.86 7.30
N ASN A 6 1.50 18.00 7.13
CA ASN A 6 1.60 17.19 5.91
C ASN A 6 0.56 16.07 5.94
N PHE A 7 0.38 15.41 4.80
CA PHE A 7 -0.64 14.40 4.65
C PHE A 7 -0.46 13.23 5.62
N TYR A 8 0.80 12.83 5.83
CA TYR A 8 1.12 11.76 6.77
C TYR A 8 0.56 12.06 8.17
N GLU A 9 0.79 13.27 8.66
CA GLU A 9 0.30 13.66 9.99
C GLU A 9 -1.23 13.77 10.01
N LYS A 10 -1.82 14.31 8.94
CA LYS A 10 -3.28 14.42 8.84
C LYS A 10 -3.98 13.07 8.86
N MET A 11 -3.32 12.04 8.34
CA MET A 11 -3.86 10.69 8.35
C MET A 11 -3.76 10.01 9.70
N GLY A 12 -3.06 10.59 10.66
CA GLY A 12 -2.86 9.97 11.95
C GLY A 12 -1.49 9.34 12.14
N GLY A 13 -0.57 9.59 11.21
CA GLY A 13 0.81 9.15 11.32
C GLY A 13 0.98 7.64 11.31
N GLU A 14 2.01 7.17 11.98
CA GLU A 14 2.36 5.75 11.99
C GLU A 14 1.21 4.84 12.39
N LYS A 15 0.40 5.27 13.35
CA LYS A 15 -0.70 4.46 13.85
C LYS A 15 -1.65 4.02 12.74
N ASN A 16 -2.09 4.96 11.91
CA ASN A 16 -3.04 4.64 10.85
C ASN A 16 -2.38 3.90 9.69
N PHE A 17 -1.13 4.21 9.36
CA PHE A 17 -0.43 3.45 8.33
C PHE A 17 -0.20 2.00 8.77
N ARG A 18 0.12 1.78 10.05
CA ARG A 18 0.24 0.44 10.60
C ARG A 18 -1.08 -0.32 10.50
N GLU A 19 -2.17 0.34 10.91
CA GLU A 19 -3.48 -0.29 10.88
C GLU A 19 -3.91 -0.62 9.46
N LEU A 20 -3.67 0.28 8.53
CA LEU A 20 -4.00 0.08 7.12
C LEU A 20 -3.26 -1.14 6.55
N THR A 21 -1.95 -1.20 6.73
CA THR A 21 -1.17 -2.29 6.17
C THR A 21 -1.46 -3.62 6.87
N LYS A 22 -1.72 -3.60 8.17
CA LYS A 22 -2.10 -4.79 8.90
C LYS A 22 -3.40 -5.37 8.33
N ARG A 23 -4.41 -4.55 8.16
CA ARG A 23 -5.69 -4.99 7.60
C ARG A 23 -5.56 -5.47 6.17
N PHE A 24 -4.77 -4.75 5.38
CA PHE A 24 -4.52 -5.14 4.00
C PHE A 24 -3.92 -6.55 3.92
N TYR A 25 -2.88 -6.81 4.71
CA TYR A 25 -2.22 -8.12 4.67
C TYR A 25 -3.06 -9.24 5.29
N GLU A 26 -3.94 -8.92 6.24
CA GLU A 26 -4.93 -9.88 6.70
C GLU A 26 -5.85 -10.30 5.54
N ASN A 27 -6.27 -9.32 4.74
CA ASN A 27 -7.11 -9.60 3.58
C ASN A 27 -6.35 -10.38 2.50
N VAL A 28 -5.08 -10.03 2.26
CA VAL A 28 -4.22 -10.76 1.32
C VAL A 28 -4.11 -12.23 1.70
N SER A 29 -3.95 -12.51 3.00
CA SER A 29 -3.79 -13.89 3.47
C SER A 29 -5.02 -14.76 3.21
N ARG A 30 -6.17 -14.12 3.00
CA ARG A 30 -7.43 -14.82 2.68
C ARG A 30 -7.73 -14.83 1.18
N SER A 31 -6.91 -14.15 0.38
CA SER A 31 -7.15 -14.04 -1.06
C SER A 31 -6.44 -15.17 -1.79
N THR A 32 -7.22 -16.02 -2.47
CA THR A 32 -6.63 -17.10 -3.27
C THR A 32 -5.86 -16.57 -4.48
N VAL A 33 -6.20 -15.36 -4.93
CA VAL A 33 -5.54 -14.72 -6.06
C VAL A 33 -4.21 -14.11 -5.65
N LEU A 34 -4.18 -13.38 -4.53
CA LEU A 34 -3.00 -12.61 -4.12
C LEU A 34 -2.00 -13.38 -3.28
N LYS A 35 -2.49 -14.28 -2.42
CA LYS A 35 -1.61 -14.98 -1.51
C LYS A 35 -0.40 -15.61 -2.19
N PRO A 36 -0.54 -16.26 -3.36
CA PRO A 36 0.62 -16.86 -4.03
C PRO A 36 1.68 -15.87 -4.48
N LEU A 37 1.36 -14.58 -4.57
CA LEU A 37 2.31 -13.56 -5.01
C LEU A 37 3.23 -13.09 -3.89
N TYR A 38 2.92 -13.43 -2.65
CA TYR A 38 3.67 -12.96 -1.48
C TYR A 38 4.42 -14.12 -0.83
N PRO A 39 5.62 -13.87 -0.28
CA PRO A 39 6.38 -14.95 0.39
C PRO A 39 5.69 -15.36 1.69
N GLU A 40 5.34 -16.65 1.80
CA GLU A 40 4.66 -17.17 3.00
C GLU A 40 5.48 -16.98 4.26
N ASP A 41 6.79 -17.08 4.12
CA ASP A 41 7.69 -17.01 5.27
C ASP A 41 8.13 -15.59 5.59
N ASP A 42 7.62 -14.57 4.88
CA ASP A 42 8.01 -13.18 5.12
C ASP A 42 6.86 -12.20 4.93
N MET A 43 5.67 -12.57 5.36
CA MET A 43 4.51 -11.66 5.27
C MET A 43 4.72 -10.42 6.14
N GLU A 44 5.36 -10.58 7.30
CA GLU A 44 5.68 -9.44 8.16
C GLU A 44 6.63 -8.47 7.47
N GLY A 45 7.62 -8.98 6.77
CA GLY A 45 8.55 -8.15 6.02
C GLY A 45 7.84 -7.41 4.89
N SER A 46 6.93 -8.09 4.19
CA SER A 46 6.16 -7.46 3.12
C SER A 46 5.28 -6.33 3.68
N GLU A 47 4.61 -6.58 4.80
CA GLU A 47 3.79 -5.57 5.45
C GLU A 47 4.62 -4.36 5.87
N ARG A 48 5.77 -4.61 6.48
CA ARG A 48 6.66 -3.54 6.90
C ARG A 48 7.13 -2.69 5.72
N ARG A 49 7.52 -3.33 4.62
CA ARG A 49 8.00 -2.61 3.44
C ARG A 49 6.90 -1.74 2.83
N LEU A 50 5.68 -2.26 2.74
CA LEU A 50 4.57 -1.46 2.24
C LEU A 50 4.29 -0.28 3.16
N ARG A 51 4.26 -0.50 4.46
CA ARG A 51 4.02 0.57 5.43
C ARG A 51 5.08 1.67 5.31
N LEU A 52 6.35 1.29 5.31
CA LEU A 52 7.44 2.26 5.23
C LEU A 52 7.39 3.05 3.92
N PHE A 53 7.05 2.38 2.82
CA PHE A 53 6.94 3.06 1.54
C PHE A 53 5.79 4.07 1.56
N LEU A 54 4.62 3.66 2.06
CA LEU A 54 3.46 4.57 2.10
C LEU A 54 3.72 5.75 3.02
N GLU A 55 4.34 5.51 4.19
CA GLU A 55 4.68 6.59 5.11
C GLU A 55 5.56 7.62 4.44
N GLN A 56 6.60 7.15 3.74
CA GLN A 56 7.51 8.04 3.04
C GLN A 56 6.81 8.80 1.90
N TYR A 57 6.01 8.10 1.13
CA TYR A 57 5.32 8.70 -0.01
C TYR A 57 4.42 9.87 0.44
N TRP A 58 3.79 9.73 1.59
CA TRP A 58 2.85 10.73 2.09
C TRP A 58 3.47 11.75 3.03
N GLY A 59 4.79 11.83 3.07
CA GLY A 59 5.49 12.89 3.80
C GLY A 59 5.99 12.52 5.19
N GLY A 60 5.98 11.24 5.51
CA GLY A 60 6.52 10.75 6.78
C GLY A 60 8.01 10.44 6.69
N PRO A 61 8.50 9.56 7.59
CA PRO A 61 9.93 9.23 7.62
C PRO A 61 10.43 8.62 6.32
N THR A 62 11.69 8.84 6.00
CA THR A 62 12.32 8.34 4.78
C THR A 62 13.01 6.99 4.99
N THR A 63 12.54 6.23 5.95
CA THR A 63 13.13 4.95 6.32
C THR A 63 13.20 3.98 5.14
N TYR A 64 12.16 3.97 4.29
CA TYR A 64 12.16 3.07 3.13
C TYR A 64 13.38 3.31 2.24
N SER A 65 13.62 4.57 1.85
CA SER A 65 14.76 4.89 1.00
C SER A 65 16.10 4.64 1.67
N GLU A 66 16.18 4.84 2.98
CA GLU A 66 17.40 4.57 3.72
C GLU A 66 17.76 3.09 3.71
N GLU A 67 16.76 2.22 3.75
CA GLU A 67 16.98 0.78 3.77
C GLU A 67 17.05 0.17 2.37
N ARG A 68 16.28 0.66 1.41
CA ARG A 68 16.10 0.00 0.12
C ARG A 68 16.41 0.87 -1.11
N GLY A 69 16.70 2.13 -0.91
CA GLY A 69 16.96 3.06 -2.02
C GLY A 69 15.68 3.49 -2.71
N HIS A 70 15.78 3.85 -3.99
CA HIS A 70 14.64 4.32 -4.75
C HIS A 70 13.57 3.24 -4.86
N PRO A 71 12.27 3.57 -4.68
CA PRO A 71 11.21 2.56 -4.71
C PRO A 71 11.13 1.72 -5.98
N ARG A 72 11.17 2.34 -7.16
CA ARG A 72 11.12 1.61 -8.45
C ARG A 72 10.03 0.55 -8.47
N LEU A 73 8.82 0.94 -8.08
CA LEU A 73 7.73 0.01 -7.84
C LEU A 73 7.42 -0.88 -9.04
N ARG A 74 7.28 -0.29 -10.22
CA ARG A 74 6.93 -1.07 -11.40
C ARG A 74 8.02 -2.10 -11.72
N MET A 75 9.29 -1.70 -11.63
CA MET A 75 10.41 -2.61 -11.89
C MET A 75 10.42 -3.76 -10.89
N ARG A 76 10.17 -3.47 -9.61
CA ARG A 76 10.17 -4.50 -8.57
C ARG A 76 9.03 -5.50 -8.74
N HIS A 77 7.96 -5.11 -9.46
CA HIS A 77 6.81 -5.99 -9.69
C HIS A 77 6.86 -6.73 -11.03
N MET A 78 7.83 -6.43 -11.88
CA MET A 78 7.90 -7.02 -13.23
C MET A 78 8.02 -8.54 -13.23
N LYS A 79 8.59 -9.12 -12.19
CA LYS A 79 8.75 -10.58 -12.08
C LYS A 79 7.45 -11.31 -11.71
N PHE A 80 6.41 -10.58 -11.35
CA PHE A 80 5.13 -11.17 -10.99
C PHE A 80 4.16 -11.07 -12.15
N HIS A 81 3.24 -12.04 -12.23
CA HIS A 81 2.16 -11.98 -13.21
C HIS A 81 1.06 -11.08 -12.65
N ILE A 82 0.92 -9.88 -13.19
CA ILE A 82 -0.09 -8.92 -12.72
C ILE A 82 -0.98 -8.55 -13.90
N SER A 83 -2.14 -9.19 -13.95
CA SER A 83 -3.19 -8.89 -14.90
C SER A 83 -4.31 -8.15 -14.18
N LYS A 84 -5.43 -7.94 -14.88
CA LYS A 84 -6.59 -7.30 -14.26
C LYS A 84 -7.12 -8.10 -13.07
N VAL A 85 -6.99 -9.42 -13.07
CA VAL A 85 -7.45 -10.27 -11.95
C VAL A 85 -6.71 -9.92 -10.68
N GLU A 86 -5.38 -9.88 -10.73
CA GLU A 86 -4.56 -9.52 -9.57
C GLU A 86 -4.78 -8.06 -9.17
N HIS A 87 -4.88 -7.18 -10.15
CA HIS A 87 -5.17 -5.76 -9.94
C HIS A 87 -6.47 -5.58 -9.14
N ASP A 88 -7.55 -6.23 -9.59
CA ASP A 88 -8.85 -6.09 -8.94
C ASP A 88 -8.84 -6.68 -7.53
N ALA A 89 -8.19 -7.83 -7.34
CA ALA A 89 -8.08 -8.45 -6.03
C ALA A 89 -7.31 -7.57 -5.05
N TRP A 90 -6.22 -6.96 -5.52
CA TRP A 90 -5.42 -6.05 -4.70
C TRP A 90 -6.24 -4.85 -4.24
N LEU A 91 -6.98 -4.25 -5.16
CA LEU A 91 -7.83 -3.09 -4.82
C LEU A 91 -8.95 -3.47 -3.87
N GLN A 92 -9.53 -4.66 -4.01
CA GLN A 92 -10.55 -5.12 -3.06
C GLN A 92 -9.99 -5.25 -1.65
N CYS A 93 -8.80 -5.84 -1.53
CA CYS A 93 -8.15 -5.99 -0.22
C CYS A 93 -7.81 -4.63 0.39
N MET A 94 -7.33 -3.71 -0.43
CA MET A 94 -6.95 -2.38 0.06
C MET A 94 -8.18 -1.54 0.43
N HIS A 95 -9.24 -1.61 -0.38
CA HIS A 95 -10.46 -0.87 -0.10
C HIS A 95 -11.08 -1.32 1.23
N ALA A 96 -11.16 -2.63 1.43
CA ALA A 96 -11.71 -3.17 2.68
C ALA A 96 -10.88 -2.74 3.90
N ALA A 97 -9.57 -2.61 3.73
CA ALA A 97 -8.70 -2.16 4.80
C ALA A 97 -8.88 -0.67 5.09
N LEU A 98 -9.18 0.11 4.05
CA LEU A 98 -9.22 1.58 4.14
C LEU A 98 -10.53 2.12 4.73
N ILE A 99 -11.67 1.52 4.38
CA ILE A 99 -12.97 2.12 4.67
C ILE A 99 -13.28 2.27 6.16
N ASP A 100 -12.69 1.43 6.99
CA ASP A 100 -12.95 1.45 8.44
C ASP A 100 -11.86 2.14 9.24
N LEU A 101 -10.91 2.78 8.58
CA LEU A 101 -9.85 3.51 9.29
C LEU A 101 -10.42 4.78 9.93
N ASP A 102 -9.80 5.16 11.05
CA ASP A 102 -10.16 6.38 11.78
C ASP A 102 -9.51 7.59 11.11
N MET A 103 -10.10 8.04 10.03
CA MET A 103 -9.69 9.25 9.31
C MET A 103 -10.87 9.79 8.54
N THR A 104 -10.76 11.03 8.04
CA THR A 104 -11.85 11.67 7.31
C THR A 104 -12.09 10.99 5.97
N GLU A 105 -13.33 11.12 5.46
CA GLU A 105 -13.65 10.59 4.15
C GLU A 105 -12.79 11.23 3.05
N GLU A 106 -12.47 12.51 3.21
CA GLU A 106 -11.62 13.23 2.27
C GLU A 106 -10.24 12.57 2.16
N MET A 107 -9.67 12.19 3.31
CA MET A 107 -8.37 11.53 3.33
C MET A 107 -8.44 10.14 2.74
N LYS A 108 -9.52 9.41 3.00
CA LYS A 108 -9.73 8.09 2.40
C LYS A 108 -9.81 8.19 0.88
N GLU A 109 -10.48 9.21 0.35
CA GLU A 109 -10.56 9.43 -1.09
C GLU A 109 -9.19 9.70 -1.71
N GLU A 110 -8.36 10.50 -1.03
CA GLU A 110 -7.01 10.79 -1.52
C GLU A 110 -6.19 9.51 -1.62
N LEU A 111 -6.22 8.70 -0.57
CA LEU A 111 -5.52 7.41 -0.57
C LEU A 111 -6.07 6.48 -1.63
N TRP A 112 -7.38 6.40 -1.75
CA TRP A 112 -8.02 5.49 -2.70
C TRP A 112 -7.64 5.86 -4.14
N THR A 113 -7.66 7.15 -4.46
CA THR A 113 -7.24 7.62 -5.78
C THR A 113 -5.80 7.21 -6.07
N TYR A 114 -4.93 7.40 -5.09
CA TYR A 114 -3.54 6.99 -5.23
C TYR A 114 -3.41 5.49 -5.48
N PHE A 115 -4.11 4.68 -4.67
CA PHE A 115 -4.03 3.23 -4.81
C PHE A 115 -4.53 2.75 -6.17
N GLN A 116 -5.58 3.37 -6.69
CA GLN A 116 -6.07 3.02 -8.02
C GLN A 116 -5.04 3.31 -9.11
N LEU A 117 -4.42 4.48 -9.04
CA LEU A 117 -3.39 4.85 -10.02
C LEU A 117 -2.16 3.93 -9.90
N ALA A 118 -1.74 3.65 -8.68
CA ALA A 118 -0.59 2.79 -8.45
C ALA A 118 -0.85 1.36 -8.96
N ALA A 119 -2.02 0.81 -8.64
CA ALA A 119 -2.38 -0.53 -9.09
C ALA A 119 -2.44 -0.62 -10.61
N ASN A 120 -3.01 0.41 -11.26
CA ASN A 120 -3.06 0.44 -12.72
C ASN A 120 -1.66 0.40 -13.33
N SER A 121 -0.71 1.09 -12.71
CA SER A 121 0.66 1.16 -13.22
C SER A 121 1.43 -0.16 -13.06
N MET A 122 0.94 -1.07 -12.23
CA MET A 122 1.62 -2.35 -11.98
C MET A 122 1.19 -3.46 -12.92
N ILE A 123 0.09 -3.28 -13.67
CA ILE A 123 -0.36 -4.29 -14.63
C ILE A 123 0.72 -4.52 -15.67
N ASN A 124 1.12 -5.77 -15.85
CA ASN A 124 2.17 -6.13 -16.79
C ASN A 124 1.79 -7.29 -17.70
N GLN A 125 0.54 -7.75 -17.64
CA GLN A 125 0.02 -8.83 -18.48
C GLN A 125 -1.34 -8.44 -19.03
N PRO A 126 -1.66 -8.83 -20.26
CA PRO A 126 -2.94 -8.45 -20.85
C PRO A 126 -4.15 -9.13 -20.21
N SER A 127 -3.96 -10.25 -19.56
CA SER A 127 -5.05 -10.93 -18.88
C SER A 127 -4.55 -12.01 -17.95
#